data_b040bb2ee2e475ea5068baac6c66c099
#
_entry.id   b040bb2ee2e475ea5068baac6c66c099
#
_cell.length_a   1.000
_cell.length_b   1.000
_cell.length_c   1.000
_cell.angle_alpha   90.00
_cell.angle_beta   90.00
_cell.angle_gamma   90.00
#
_symmetry.space_group_name_H-M   'P 1'
#
loop_
_entity.id
_entity.type
_entity.pdbx_description
1 polymer ?
#
loop_
_entity_poly.entity_id
_entity_poly.type
_entity_poly.pdbx_seq_one_letter_code
_entity_poly.pdbx_strand_id
1 'polypeptide(L)'
;SGKPGARRLRRARARKKETFTSSDLSIKFKLALHLFLIYNANMNMVDLIRKKRDCQTLSAAELRFIVDGYVSGAISDEQAAAFCMAVWFNGMDDEELSAFTEAMRLSGDTLDLSPLGITVDKHSTGGVADTVSLIALPVAAACGCRIAKMSGRGLGFTGGTLDKLESIPGFRTRLSEKEFFATVEKYGFSIIGQSEELAPADKKFYALRDVTATVDSIPLIASSIMSKKLACGADALVLDVKTGSGAFMKTTREAFKLAQLLTRIGRLAGKRVTALVTDMNQPPGKAVGNAIEVTEAFEILGGQTQPH
;
A
#
# COMPACT_ATOMS: atom_id res chain seq x y z
N SER A 1 -65.91 -10.34 29.32
CA SER A 1 -65.12 -9.12 29.22
C SER A 1 -63.92 -9.38 28.30
N GLY A 2 -64.15 -9.19 27.00
CA GLY A 2 -63.10 -9.33 25.96
C GLY A 2 -62.48 -8.01 25.65
N LYS A 3 -61.17 -7.96 25.55
CA LYS A 3 -60.44 -6.82 24.99
C LYS A 3 -60.26 -6.94 23.47
N PRO A 4 -60.67 -5.96 22.65
CA PRO A 4 -60.35 -5.88 21.24
C PRO A 4 -59.12 -4.98 21.06
N GLY A 5 -58.03 -5.50 20.52
CA GLY A 5 -56.82 -4.66 20.33
C GLY A 5 -55.64 -5.32 19.65
N ALA A 6 -55.83 -6.27 18.75
CA ALA A 6 -54.67 -6.92 18.08
C ALA A 6 -54.82 -7.14 16.59
N ARG A 7 -55.49 -6.22 15.85
CA ARG A 7 -55.68 -6.34 14.38
C ARG A 7 -55.34 -5.08 13.54
N ARG A 8 -54.42 -4.20 13.99
CA ARG A 8 -54.11 -2.98 13.24
C ARG A 8 -52.63 -2.64 13.08
N LEU A 9 -51.72 -3.62 13.03
CA LEU A 9 -50.30 -3.35 12.79
C LEU A 9 -49.61 -4.33 11.80
N ARG A 10 -50.34 -4.80 10.78
CA ARG A 10 -49.79 -5.61 9.69
C ARG A 10 -50.07 -5.03 8.31
N ARG A 11 -49.99 -3.72 8.14
CA ARG A 11 -50.07 -3.08 6.80
C ARG A 11 -49.15 -1.88 6.74
N ALA A 12 -47.83 -2.10 6.62
CA ALA A 12 -46.86 -1.13 6.09
C ALA A 12 -45.46 -1.74 6.11
N ARG A 13 -45.11 -2.48 5.10
CA ARG A 13 -43.72 -2.69 4.61
C ARG A 13 -43.71 -3.69 3.45
N ALA A 14 -44.54 -3.44 2.44
CA ALA A 14 -44.23 -3.91 1.11
C ALA A 14 -43.15 -2.97 0.54
N ARG A 15 -41.84 -3.21 0.84
CA ARG A 15 -40.76 -2.65 0.04
C ARG A 15 -40.94 -3.22 -1.37
N LYS A 16 -41.33 -2.36 -2.34
CA LYS A 16 -41.19 -2.64 -3.76
C LYS A 16 -39.72 -3.06 -3.99
N LYS A 17 -39.49 -4.35 -4.21
CA LYS A 17 -38.28 -4.79 -4.88
C LYS A 17 -38.40 -4.27 -6.31
N GLU A 18 -37.72 -3.19 -6.64
CA GLU A 18 -37.52 -2.80 -8.01
C GLU A 18 -36.68 -3.89 -8.67
N THR A 19 -37.31 -4.75 -9.42
CA THR A 19 -36.67 -5.72 -10.31
C THR A 19 -36.13 -4.95 -11.50
N PHE A 20 -34.84 -4.59 -11.44
CA PHE A 20 -34.16 -4.02 -12.59
C PHE A 20 -34.09 -5.09 -13.70
N THR A 21 -34.53 -4.75 -14.90
CA THR A 21 -34.37 -5.61 -16.06
C THR A 21 -32.93 -5.50 -16.61
N SER A 22 -32.49 -6.51 -17.34
CA SER A 22 -31.19 -6.50 -18.03
C SER A 22 -31.01 -5.28 -18.96
N SER A 23 -32.11 -4.78 -19.55
CA SER A 23 -32.13 -3.56 -20.35
C SER A 23 -31.91 -2.30 -19.54
N ASP A 24 -32.48 -2.21 -18.32
CA ASP A 24 -32.29 -1.04 -17.44
C ASP A 24 -30.84 -0.93 -16.91
N LEU A 25 -30.22 -2.08 -16.64
CA LEU A 25 -28.78 -2.15 -16.28
C LEU A 25 -27.89 -1.71 -17.46
N SER A 26 -28.21 -2.13 -18.67
CA SER A 26 -27.45 -1.74 -19.88
C SER A 26 -27.59 -0.25 -20.19
N ILE A 27 -28.76 0.35 -20.01
CA ILE A 27 -28.99 1.79 -20.22
C ILE A 27 -28.24 2.60 -19.15
N LYS A 28 -28.33 2.22 -17.87
CA LYS A 28 -27.63 2.89 -16.78
C LYS A 28 -26.11 2.81 -16.95
N PHE A 29 -25.60 1.64 -17.38
CA PHE A 29 -24.18 1.46 -17.68
C PHE A 29 -23.72 2.35 -18.86
N LYS A 30 -24.47 2.39 -19.95
CA LYS A 30 -24.16 3.25 -21.11
C LYS A 30 -24.22 4.74 -20.75
N LEU A 31 -25.19 5.15 -19.93
CA LEU A 31 -25.31 6.53 -19.47
C LEU A 31 -24.15 6.90 -18.54
N ALA A 32 -23.79 6.02 -17.59
CA ALA A 32 -22.66 6.22 -16.71
C ALA A 32 -21.33 6.29 -17.48
N LEU A 33 -21.15 5.41 -18.47
CA LEU A 33 -19.99 5.42 -19.36
C LEU A 33 -19.94 6.71 -20.20
N HIS A 34 -21.07 7.16 -20.72
CA HIS A 34 -21.16 8.39 -21.52
C HIS A 34 -20.87 9.64 -20.67
N LEU A 35 -21.41 9.72 -19.44
CA LEU A 35 -21.11 10.78 -18.49
C LEU A 35 -19.63 10.76 -18.05
N PHE A 36 -19.06 9.57 -17.84
CA PHE A 36 -17.64 9.38 -17.54
C PHE A 36 -16.75 9.86 -18.69
N LEU A 37 -17.11 9.54 -19.94
CA LEU A 37 -16.38 9.99 -21.12
C LEU A 37 -16.46 11.51 -21.31
N ILE A 38 -17.66 12.11 -21.13
CA ILE A 38 -17.82 13.58 -21.20
C ILE A 38 -17.05 14.27 -20.07
N TYR A 39 -17.09 13.73 -18.87
CA TYR A 39 -16.38 14.30 -17.72
C TYR A 39 -14.87 14.26 -17.95
N ASN A 40 -14.33 13.13 -18.42
CA ASN A 40 -12.91 13.00 -18.75
C ASN A 40 -12.49 13.85 -19.97
N ALA A 41 -13.36 14.03 -20.96
CA ALA A 41 -13.07 14.87 -22.15
C ALA A 41 -12.86 16.36 -21.80
N ASN A 42 -13.37 16.82 -20.65
CA ASN A 42 -13.24 18.20 -20.19
C ASN A 42 -12.13 18.37 -19.12
N MET A 43 -11.45 17.29 -18.69
CA MET A 43 -10.35 17.42 -17.73
C MET A 43 -9.05 17.82 -18.43
N ASN A 44 -8.40 18.84 -17.89
CA ASN A 44 -7.10 19.31 -18.37
C ASN A 44 -6.08 19.23 -17.24
N MET A 45 -4.95 18.56 -17.47
CA MET A 45 -3.92 18.38 -16.46
C MET A 45 -3.37 19.71 -15.92
N VAL A 46 -3.25 20.73 -16.77
CA VAL A 46 -2.78 22.06 -16.34
C VAL A 46 -3.73 22.71 -15.34
N ASP A 47 -5.03 22.52 -15.53
CA ASP A 47 -6.04 23.04 -14.58
C ASP A 47 -6.01 22.28 -13.25
N LEU A 48 -5.75 20.97 -13.26
CA LEU A 48 -5.60 20.17 -12.04
C LEU A 48 -4.32 20.55 -11.27
N ILE A 49 -3.22 20.77 -11.98
CA ILE A 49 -1.99 21.29 -11.38
C ILE A 49 -2.25 22.66 -10.74
N ARG A 50 -2.92 23.58 -11.45
CA ARG A 50 -3.29 24.92 -10.93
C ARG A 50 -4.17 24.80 -9.69
N LYS A 51 -5.20 23.95 -9.74
CA LYS A 51 -6.09 23.66 -8.61
C LYS A 51 -5.31 23.22 -7.38
N LYS A 52 -4.37 22.26 -7.53
CA LYS A 52 -3.54 21.79 -6.43
C LYS A 52 -2.52 22.82 -5.96
N ARG A 53 -1.91 23.55 -6.88
CA ARG A 53 -1.01 24.68 -6.58
C ARG A 53 -1.68 25.75 -5.72
N ASP A 54 -2.95 26.03 -6.00
CA ASP A 54 -3.74 27.06 -5.31
C ASP A 54 -4.47 26.50 -4.06
N CYS A 55 -3.94 25.43 -3.46
CA CYS A 55 -4.42 24.78 -2.23
C CYS A 55 -5.86 24.25 -2.31
N GLN A 56 -6.38 23.96 -3.50
CA GLN A 56 -7.71 23.37 -3.66
C GLN A 56 -7.63 21.83 -3.64
N THR A 57 -8.68 21.19 -3.12
CA THR A 57 -8.81 19.74 -3.06
C THR A 57 -9.19 19.18 -4.42
N LEU A 58 -8.49 18.09 -4.82
CA LEU A 58 -8.80 17.32 -6.01
C LEU A 58 -9.79 16.19 -5.67
N SER A 59 -10.78 16.02 -6.52
CA SER A 59 -11.73 14.90 -6.39
C SER A 59 -11.08 13.56 -6.75
N ALA A 60 -11.70 12.45 -6.33
CA ALA A 60 -11.24 11.11 -6.66
C ALA A 60 -11.17 10.86 -8.18
N ALA A 61 -12.10 11.44 -8.96
CA ALA A 61 -12.10 11.32 -10.41
C ALA A 61 -10.93 12.09 -11.05
N GLU A 62 -10.59 13.28 -10.53
CA GLU A 62 -9.44 14.07 -10.99
C GLU A 62 -8.12 13.35 -10.67
N LEU A 63 -8.00 12.78 -9.48
CA LEU A 63 -6.82 12.00 -9.09
C LEU A 63 -6.68 10.72 -9.92
N ARG A 64 -7.78 10.04 -10.20
CA ARG A 64 -7.82 8.88 -11.10
C ARG A 64 -7.37 9.27 -12.52
N PHE A 65 -7.87 10.40 -13.06
CA PHE A 65 -7.46 10.92 -14.35
C PHE A 65 -5.94 11.18 -14.40
N ILE A 66 -5.38 11.77 -13.33
CA ILE A 66 -3.92 12.03 -13.24
C ILE A 66 -3.15 10.71 -13.29
N VAL A 67 -3.54 9.71 -12.50
CA VAL A 67 -2.84 8.43 -12.42
C VAL A 67 -2.94 7.66 -13.74
N ASP A 68 -4.14 7.48 -14.27
CA ASP A 68 -4.38 6.72 -15.51
C ASP A 68 -3.73 7.43 -16.71
N GLY A 69 -3.82 8.77 -16.77
CA GLY A 69 -3.18 9.57 -17.82
C GLY A 69 -1.66 9.51 -17.76
N TYR A 70 -1.07 9.49 -16.57
CA TYR A 70 0.37 9.37 -16.42
C TYR A 70 0.85 7.96 -16.79
N VAL A 71 0.15 6.91 -16.37
CA VAL A 71 0.50 5.52 -16.72
C VAL A 71 0.43 5.30 -18.22
N SER A 72 -0.62 5.78 -18.87
CA SER A 72 -0.82 5.63 -20.31
C SER A 72 0.09 6.52 -21.17
N GLY A 73 0.77 7.50 -20.58
CA GLY A 73 1.59 8.48 -21.31
C GLY A 73 0.82 9.66 -21.90
N ALA A 74 -0.46 9.80 -21.61
CA ALA A 74 -1.28 10.96 -21.99
C ALA A 74 -0.90 12.23 -21.18
N ILE A 75 -0.36 12.04 -19.98
CA ILE A 75 0.21 13.10 -19.14
C ILE A 75 1.72 12.97 -19.19
N SER A 76 2.42 14.07 -19.47
CA SER A 76 3.87 14.09 -19.59
C SER A 76 4.57 14.07 -18.22
N ASP A 77 5.88 13.76 -18.22
CA ASP A 77 6.71 13.78 -17.01
C ASP A 77 6.76 15.17 -16.38
N GLU A 78 6.80 16.25 -17.18
CA GLU A 78 6.81 17.63 -16.69
C GLU A 78 5.51 17.98 -15.96
N GLN A 79 4.37 17.53 -16.48
CA GLN A 79 3.07 17.74 -15.86
C GLN A 79 2.94 16.95 -14.56
N ALA A 80 3.38 15.69 -14.54
CA ALA A 80 3.38 14.86 -13.36
C ALA A 80 4.36 15.38 -12.29
N ALA A 81 5.53 15.90 -12.70
CA ALA A 81 6.49 16.54 -11.80
C ALA A 81 5.91 17.80 -11.15
N ALA A 82 5.24 18.66 -11.94
CA ALA A 82 4.57 19.85 -11.43
C ALA A 82 3.47 19.50 -10.42
N PHE A 83 2.70 18.43 -10.67
CA PHE A 83 1.71 17.91 -9.71
C PHE A 83 2.38 17.41 -8.42
N CYS A 84 3.44 16.60 -8.52
CA CYS A 84 4.17 16.12 -7.35
C CYS A 84 4.75 17.28 -6.51
N MET A 85 5.25 18.32 -7.16
CA MET A 85 5.76 19.51 -6.49
C MET A 85 4.63 20.33 -5.83
N ALA A 86 3.47 20.45 -6.48
CA ALA A 86 2.29 21.08 -5.87
C ALA A 86 1.82 20.32 -4.63
N VAL A 87 1.84 18.98 -4.66
CA VAL A 87 1.57 18.13 -3.49
C VAL A 87 2.64 18.29 -2.41
N TRP A 88 3.90 18.43 -2.79
CA TRP A 88 5.00 18.60 -1.83
C TRP A 88 4.78 19.87 -0.97
N PHE A 89 4.39 21.00 -1.60
CA PHE A 89 4.13 22.25 -0.91
C PHE A 89 2.80 22.27 -0.12
N ASN A 90 1.73 21.76 -0.71
CA ASN A 90 0.37 21.96 -0.22
C ASN A 90 -0.22 20.72 0.47
N GLY A 91 0.49 19.58 0.43
CA GLY A 91 0.01 18.32 0.99
C GLY A 91 -1.19 17.74 0.24
N MET A 92 -1.82 16.77 0.84
CA MET A 92 -3.10 16.17 0.48
C MET A 92 -3.95 16.04 1.73
N ASP A 93 -5.24 16.26 1.64
CA ASP A 93 -6.15 15.85 2.68
C ASP A 93 -6.35 14.33 2.66
N ASP A 94 -7.12 13.79 3.61
CA ASP A 94 -7.27 12.34 3.75
C ASP A 94 -8.04 11.69 2.61
N GLU A 95 -9.01 12.42 2.04
CA GLU A 95 -9.83 11.94 0.93
C GLU A 95 -9.03 11.95 -0.36
N GLU A 96 -8.26 13.01 -0.62
CA GLU A 96 -7.29 13.06 -1.72
C GLU A 96 -6.26 11.93 -1.62
N LEU A 97 -5.66 11.78 -0.44
CA LEU A 97 -4.59 10.80 -0.23
C LEU A 97 -5.11 9.37 -0.40
N SER A 98 -6.29 9.08 0.13
CA SER A 98 -6.96 7.78 -0.04
C SER A 98 -7.30 7.52 -1.51
N ALA A 99 -7.88 8.51 -2.20
CA ALA A 99 -8.27 8.39 -3.60
C ALA A 99 -7.04 8.24 -4.53
N PHE A 100 -5.97 8.99 -4.28
CA PHE A 100 -4.72 8.88 -5.03
C PHE A 100 -4.06 7.51 -4.82
N THR A 101 -4.03 7.03 -3.57
CA THR A 101 -3.52 5.70 -3.23
C THR A 101 -4.32 4.60 -3.92
N GLU A 102 -5.64 4.71 -3.91
CA GLU A 102 -6.53 3.75 -4.57
C GLU A 102 -6.37 3.77 -6.09
N ALA A 103 -6.24 4.94 -6.70
CA ALA A 103 -5.96 5.05 -8.14
C ALA A 103 -4.64 4.37 -8.51
N MET A 104 -3.57 4.58 -7.72
CA MET A 104 -2.29 3.90 -7.93
C MET A 104 -2.40 2.38 -7.72
N ARG A 105 -3.13 1.93 -6.69
CA ARG A 105 -3.38 0.51 -6.45
C ARG A 105 -4.06 -0.17 -7.64
N LEU A 106 -5.07 0.50 -8.20
CA LEU A 106 -5.88 0.00 -9.32
C LEU A 106 -5.24 0.21 -10.71
N SER A 107 -4.05 0.79 -10.77
CA SER A 107 -3.32 0.97 -12.03
C SER A 107 -2.76 -0.33 -12.60
N GLY A 108 -2.76 -1.41 -11.83
CA GLY A 108 -2.27 -2.73 -12.22
C GLY A 108 -2.98 -3.85 -11.47
N ASP A 109 -2.33 -5.00 -11.39
CA ASP A 109 -2.89 -6.20 -10.79
C ASP A 109 -3.01 -6.08 -9.27
N THR A 110 -3.97 -6.81 -8.72
CA THR A 110 -4.14 -7.01 -7.29
C THR A 110 -4.20 -8.49 -6.98
N LEU A 111 -3.52 -8.92 -5.91
CA LEU A 111 -3.50 -10.31 -5.52
C LEU A 111 -4.71 -10.65 -4.64
N ASP A 112 -5.40 -11.74 -4.94
CA ASP A 112 -6.44 -12.30 -4.09
C ASP A 112 -5.86 -13.38 -3.16
N LEU A 113 -5.64 -13.03 -1.90
CA LEU A 113 -5.12 -13.94 -0.87
C LEU A 113 -6.23 -14.71 -0.13
N SER A 114 -7.50 -14.55 -0.49
CA SER A 114 -8.63 -15.22 0.16
C SER A 114 -8.51 -16.75 0.29
N PRO A 115 -7.89 -17.48 -0.69
CA PRO A 115 -7.66 -18.91 -0.53
C PRO A 115 -6.76 -19.29 0.66
N LEU A 116 -5.90 -18.36 1.10
CA LEU A 116 -5.02 -18.57 2.27
C LEU A 116 -5.72 -18.29 3.61
N GLY A 117 -7.00 -17.85 3.60
CA GLY A 117 -7.69 -17.37 4.80
C GLY A 117 -7.14 -16.02 5.27
N ILE A 118 -7.15 -15.77 6.59
CA ILE A 118 -6.67 -14.49 7.14
C ILE A 118 -5.15 -14.40 7.02
N THR A 119 -4.67 -13.40 6.29
CA THR A 119 -3.25 -13.15 6.05
C THR A 119 -2.78 -11.84 6.66
N VAL A 120 -1.50 -11.81 7.02
CA VAL A 120 -0.82 -10.63 7.58
C VAL A 120 0.38 -10.30 6.70
N ASP A 121 0.64 -9.01 6.47
CA ASP A 121 1.91 -8.53 5.93
C ASP A 121 2.58 -7.53 6.91
N LYS A 122 3.90 -7.50 6.91
CA LYS A 122 4.72 -6.52 7.64
C LYS A 122 5.49 -5.67 6.65
N HIS A 123 5.39 -4.37 6.79
CA HIS A 123 6.19 -3.43 6.03
C HIS A 123 7.10 -2.62 6.96
N SER A 124 8.36 -2.45 6.58
CA SER A 124 9.26 -1.50 7.20
C SER A 124 9.50 -0.32 6.25
N THR A 125 9.59 0.89 6.79
CA THR A 125 10.01 2.06 6.01
C THR A 125 11.49 2.03 5.65
N GLY A 126 12.22 1.03 6.17
CA GLY A 126 13.64 0.82 5.89
C GLY A 126 14.57 1.59 6.83
N GLY A 127 15.78 1.10 6.91
CA GLY A 127 16.87 1.67 7.69
C GLY A 127 18.14 0.85 7.49
N VAL A 128 19.25 1.34 8.04
CA VAL A 128 20.55 0.65 7.97
C VAL A 128 20.47 -0.68 8.72
N ALA A 129 20.73 -1.79 8.02
CA ALA A 129 20.72 -3.15 8.60
C ALA A 129 19.39 -3.56 9.25
N ASP A 130 18.25 -3.13 8.71
CA ASP A 130 16.94 -3.59 9.21
C ASP A 130 16.72 -5.07 8.89
N THR A 131 17.02 -5.94 9.86
CA THR A 131 16.85 -7.41 9.81
C THR A 131 15.54 -7.88 10.44
N VAL A 132 14.74 -6.97 11.03
CA VAL A 132 13.55 -7.33 11.82
C VAL A 132 12.59 -8.26 11.04
N SER A 133 12.42 -8.05 9.73
CA SER A 133 11.55 -8.92 8.92
C SER A 133 12.06 -10.35 8.83
N LEU A 134 13.38 -10.57 8.80
CA LEU A 134 13.97 -11.91 8.70
C LEU A 134 13.81 -12.73 9.98
N ILE A 135 13.63 -12.05 11.11
CA ILE A 135 13.48 -12.68 12.42
C ILE A 135 12.01 -12.77 12.82
N ALA A 136 11.29 -11.66 12.76
CA ALA A 136 9.92 -11.58 13.25
C ALA A 136 8.91 -12.40 12.42
N LEU A 137 9.10 -12.53 11.10
CA LEU A 137 8.13 -13.24 10.27
C LEU A 137 8.18 -14.76 10.49
N PRO A 138 9.34 -15.44 10.54
CA PRO A 138 9.38 -16.86 10.90
C PRO A 138 8.81 -17.14 12.29
N VAL A 139 9.10 -16.27 13.27
CA VAL A 139 8.55 -16.39 14.63
C VAL A 139 7.02 -16.26 14.61
N ALA A 140 6.48 -15.26 13.94
CA ALA A 140 5.03 -15.08 13.83
C ALA A 140 4.37 -16.26 13.10
N ALA A 141 5.00 -16.81 12.05
CA ALA A 141 4.52 -18.00 11.36
C ALA A 141 4.51 -19.22 12.29
N ALA A 142 5.54 -19.42 13.09
CA ALA A 142 5.61 -20.48 14.10
C ALA A 142 4.51 -20.33 15.17
N CYS A 143 4.04 -19.10 15.43
CA CYS A 143 2.90 -18.80 16.28
C CYS A 143 1.53 -18.95 15.57
N GLY A 144 1.49 -19.44 14.34
CA GLY A 144 0.26 -19.72 13.59
C GLY A 144 -0.24 -18.58 12.70
N CYS A 145 0.52 -17.48 12.53
CA CYS A 145 0.18 -16.46 11.55
C CYS A 145 0.43 -16.95 10.13
N ARG A 146 -0.45 -16.60 9.19
CA ARG A 146 -0.19 -16.77 7.76
C ARG A 146 0.33 -15.47 7.16
N ILE A 147 1.57 -15.49 6.65
CA ILE A 147 2.27 -14.31 6.19
C ILE A 147 2.57 -14.41 4.70
N ALA A 148 1.84 -13.63 3.93
CA ALA A 148 2.02 -13.51 2.49
C ALA A 148 2.69 -12.16 2.19
N LYS A 149 4.03 -12.12 2.28
CA LYS A 149 4.78 -10.87 2.18
C LYS A 149 5.33 -10.63 0.78
N MET A 150 4.98 -9.48 0.23
CA MET A 150 5.71 -8.91 -0.91
C MET A 150 6.64 -7.79 -0.43
N SER A 151 7.90 -7.85 -0.85
CA SER A 151 8.95 -6.93 -0.45
C SER A 151 9.60 -6.26 -1.66
N GLY A 152 10.25 -5.11 -1.41
CA GLY A 152 11.08 -4.40 -2.39
C GLY A 152 12.56 -4.63 -2.17
N ARG A 153 13.36 -4.08 -3.09
CA ARG A 153 14.81 -3.94 -2.96
C ARG A 153 15.16 -2.77 -2.05
N GLY A 154 16.41 -2.66 -1.69
CA GLY A 154 16.95 -1.53 -0.95
C GLY A 154 16.84 -0.22 -1.72
N LEU A 155 16.77 0.86 -0.98
CA LEU A 155 16.68 2.22 -1.50
C LEU A 155 17.76 3.09 -0.86
N GLY A 156 18.48 3.83 -1.68
CA GLY A 156 19.54 4.73 -1.24
C GLY A 156 20.62 3.98 -0.45
N PHE A 157 20.79 4.35 0.81
CA PHE A 157 21.80 3.78 1.70
C PHE A 157 21.34 2.52 2.47
N THR A 158 20.12 2.02 2.20
CA THR A 158 19.56 0.86 2.91
C THR A 158 19.63 -0.41 2.08
N GLY A 159 19.89 -1.57 2.71
CA GLY A 159 19.73 -2.89 2.10
C GLY A 159 18.27 -3.34 2.16
N GLY A 160 17.71 -3.82 1.04
CA GLY A 160 16.35 -4.35 0.99
C GLY A 160 16.27 -5.79 1.48
N THR A 161 15.08 -6.19 1.93
CA THR A 161 14.84 -7.58 2.36
C THR A 161 15.15 -8.59 1.23
N LEU A 162 14.83 -8.25 -0.03
CA LEU A 162 15.14 -9.13 -1.17
C LEU A 162 16.63 -9.24 -1.41
N ASP A 163 17.36 -8.12 -1.32
CA ASP A 163 18.81 -8.11 -1.54
C ASP A 163 19.53 -8.98 -0.50
N LYS A 164 19.03 -9.00 0.74
CA LYS A 164 19.50 -9.87 1.81
C LYS A 164 19.21 -11.34 1.50
N LEU A 165 17.97 -11.67 1.14
CA LEU A 165 17.59 -13.06 0.82
C LEU A 165 18.30 -13.60 -0.42
N GLU A 166 18.56 -12.78 -1.43
CA GLU A 166 19.31 -13.15 -2.63
C GLU A 166 20.79 -13.42 -2.37
N SER A 167 21.33 -13.01 -1.21
CA SER A 167 22.67 -13.39 -0.78
C SER A 167 22.78 -14.86 -0.37
N ILE A 168 21.65 -15.54 -0.15
CA ILE A 168 21.60 -16.98 0.12
C ILE A 168 21.73 -17.72 -1.22
N PRO A 169 22.77 -18.57 -1.43
CA PRO A 169 22.93 -19.29 -2.70
C PRO A 169 21.70 -20.11 -3.07
N GLY A 170 21.16 -19.86 -4.27
CA GLY A 170 20.01 -20.57 -4.80
C GLY A 170 18.64 -20.09 -4.28
N PHE A 171 18.59 -19.07 -3.44
CA PHE A 171 17.32 -18.48 -2.99
C PHE A 171 16.63 -17.73 -4.14
N ARG A 172 15.34 -18.02 -4.36
CA ARG A 172 14.54 -17.38 -5.40
C ARG A 172 13.56 -16.39 -4.78
N THR A 173 13.70 -15.13 -5.14
CA THR A 173 12.76 -14.04 -4.73
C THR A 173 11.60 -13.85 -5.70
N ARG A 174 11.68 -14.49 -6.89
CA ARG A 174 10.61 -14.50 -7.89
C ARG A 174 9.98 -15.87 -7.92
N LEU A 175 8.75 -15.98 -7.46
CA LEU A 175 7.93 -17.18 -7.51
C LEU A 175 6.68 -16.90 -8.34
N SER A 176 6.13 -17.92 -8.99
CA SER A 176 4.78 -17.85 -9.52
C SER A 176 3.77 -17.73 -8.37
N GLU A 177 2.59 -17.21 -8.64
CA GLU A 177 1.51 -17.12 -7.64
C GLU A 177 1.23 -18.49 -7.00
N LYS A 178 1.17 -19.55 -7.80
CA LYS A 178 0.98 -20.94 -7.33
C LYS A 178 2.08 -21.39 -6.35
N GLU A 179 3.34 -21.10 -6.65
CA GLU A 179 4.46 -21.44 -5.77
C GLU A 179 4.43 -20.63 -4.49
N PHE A 180 4.06 -19.35 -4.60
CA PHE A 180 3.92 -18.44 -3.45
C PHE A 180 2.85 -18.96 -2.49
N PHE A 181 1.65 -19.27 -2.99
CA PHE A 181 0.56 -19.82 -2.19
C PHE A 181 0.94 -21.16 -1.53
N ALA A 182 1.48 -22.09 -2.31
CA ALA A 182 1.92 -23.38 -1.77
C ALA A 182 2.99 -23.22 -0.67
N THR A 183 3.86 -22.22 -0.79
CA THR A 183 4.88 -21.93 0.23
C THR A 183 4.25 -21.40 1.52
N VAL A 184 3.28 -20.46 1.42
CA VAL A 184 2.55 -19.93 2.58
C VAL A 184 1.74 -21.04 3.25
N GLU A 185 1.04 -21.88 2.48
CA GLU A 185 0.29 -23.02 3.03
C GLU A 185 1.17 -24.00 3.79
N LYS A 186 2.33 -24.33 3.23
CA LYS A 186 3.24 -25.34 3.78
C LYS A 186 4.01 -24.85 5.01
N TYR A 187 4.49 -23.61 4.96
CA TYR A 187 5.45 -23.08 5.96
C TYR A 187 4.88 -21.95 6.83
N GLY A 188 3.66 -21.50 6.57
CA GLY A 188 3.04 -20.36 7.27
C GLY A 188 3.49 -19.00 6.75
N PHE A 189 4.58 -18.92 5.98
CA PHE A 189 5.04 -17.64 5.42
C PHE A 189 5.80 -17.80 4.11
N SER A 190 5.80 -16.72 3.32
CA SER A 190 6.68 -16.56 2.16
C SER A 190 7.00 -15.08 1.96
N ILE A 191 8.21 -14.81 1.48
CA ILE A 191 8.69 -13.47 1.11
C ILE A 191 9.10 -13.51 -0.34
N ILE A 192 8.41 -12.73 -1.19
CA ILE A 192 8.72 -12.61 -2.62
C ILE A 192 8.89 -11.15 -3.04
N GLY A 193 9.48 -10.95 -4.20
CA GLY A 193 9.52 -9.66 -4.87
C GLY A 193 8.14 -9.27 -5.41
N GLN A 194 7.90 -7.96 -5.50
CA GLN A 194 6.72 -7.44 -6.17
C GLN A 194 6.84 -7.68 -7.69
N SER A 195 5.75 -8.04 -8.35
CA SER A 195 5.70 -8.07 -9.81
C SER A 195 5.72 -6.66 -10.39
N GLU A 196 6.09 -6.53 -11.65
CA GLU A 196 6.09 -5.24 -12.34
C GLU A 196 4.68 -4.72 -12.61
N GLU A 197 3.70 -5.62 -12.65
CA GLU A 197 2.29 -5.34 -12.84
C GLU A 197 1.60 -4.86 -11.56
N LEU A 198 2.24 -5.01 -10.40
CA LEU A 198 1.67 -4.57 -9.14
C LEU A 198 1.86 -3.06 -8.94
N ALA A 199 0.77 -2.29 -9.01
CA ALA A 199 0.77 -0.83 -8.89
C ALA A 199 1.82 -0.14 -9.79
N PRO A 200 1.81 -0.33 -11.12
CA PRO A 200 2.80 0.24 -12.05
C PRO A 200 2.86 1.76 -12.01
N ALA A 201 1.76 2.43 -11.65
CA ALA A 201 1.75 3.86 -11.43
C ALA A 201 2.76 4.29 -10.36
N ASP A 202 2.86 3.55 -9.26
CA ASP A 202 3.82 3.86 -8.19
C ASP A 202 5.26 3.79 -8.70
N LYS A 203 5.60 2.76 -9.48
CA LYS A 203 6.94 2.62 -10.08
C LYS A 203 7.29 3.86 -10.92
N LYS A 204 6.34 4.33 -11.74
CA LYS A 204 6.53 5.49 -12.63
C LYS A 204 6.63 6.80 -11.86
N PHE A 205 5.71 7.04 -10.91
CA PHE A 205 5.77 8.21 -10.02
C PHE A 205 7.03 8.23 -9.17
N TYR A 206 7.45 7.07 -8.65
CA TYR A 206 8.65 6.99 -7.83
C TYR A 206 9.91 7.37 -8.61
N ALA A 207 10.09 6.83 -9.83
CA ALA A 207 11.22 7.17 -10.71
C ALA A 207 11.25 8.67 -11.04
N LEU A 208 10.08 9.28 -11.27
CA LEU A 208 9.98 10.72 -11.51
C LEU A 208 10.37 11.52 -10.26
N ARG A 209 9.88 11.11 -9.08
CA ARG A 209 10.15 11.80 -7.81
C ARG A 209 11.63 11.79 -7.44
N ASP A 210 12.34 10.72 -7.80
CA ASP A 210 13.78 10.57 -7.52
C ASP A 210 14.62 11.66 -8.20
N VAL A 211 14.19 12.12 -9.39
CA VAL A 211 14.89 13.15 -10.18
C VAL A 211 14.28 14.55 -10.06
N THR A 212 13.18 14.72 -9.30
CA THR A 212 12.45 16.00 -9.17
C THR A 212 12.44 16.55 -7.75
N ALA A 213 13.26 15.99 -6.83
CA ALA A 213 13.35 16.42 -5.43
C ALA A 213 11.99 16.38 -4.70
N THR A 214 11.14 15.37 -4.97
CA THR A 214 9.84 15.20 -4.33
C THR A 214 9.71 13.87 -3.58
N VAL A 215 10.82 13.13 -3.40
CA VAL A 215 10.83 11.85 -2.69
C VAL A 215 10.41 11.99 -1.22
N ASP A 216 10.82 13.05 -0.55
CA ASP A 216 10.60 13.30 0.88
C ASP A 216 9.20 13.84 1.23
N SER A 217 8.31 13.98 0.26
CA SER A 217 6.90 14.35 0.49
C SER A 217 6.18 13.24 1.27
N ILE A 218 5.80 13.51 2.53
CA ILE A 218 5.13 12.52 3.40
C ILE A 218 3.84 11.95 2.79
N PRO A 219 2.92 12.74 2.17
CA PRO A 219 1.75 12.19 1.49
C PRO A 219 2.13 11.22 0.34
N LEU A 220 3.10 11.60 -0.48
CA LEU A 220 3.54 10.77 -1.60
C LEU A 220 4.30 9.51 -1.14
N ILE A 221 5.04 9.56 -0.02
CA ILE A 221 5.62 8.38 0.62
C ILE A 221 4.51 7.44 1.10
N ALA A 222 3.52 7.98 1.82
CA ALA A 222 2.42 7.19 2.35
C ALA A 222 1.62 6.49 1.24
N SER A 223 1.29 7.22 0.17
CA SER A 223 0.58 6.68 -0.99
C SER A 223 1.39 5.61 -1.72
N SER A 224 2.69 5.83 -1.93
CA SER A 224 3.62 4.86 -2.55
C SER A 224 3.68 3.55 -1.76
N ILE A 225 3.80 3.61 -0.44
CA ILE A 225 3.83 2.41 0.40
C ILE A 225 2.48 1.69 0.34
N MET A 226 1.39 2.43 0.57
CA MET A 226 0.07 1.83 0.76
C MET A 226 -0.53 1.31 -0.54
N SER A 227 -0.31 1.93 -1.69
CA SER A 227 -0.79 1.40 -2.97
C SER A 227 -0.29 -0.02 -3.23
N LYS A 228 1.00 -0.27 -3.00
CA LYS A 228 1.59 -1.60 -3.12
C LYS A 228 1.08 -2.57 -2.05
N LYS A 229 0.98 -2.13 -0.81
CA LYS A 229 0.51 -2.99 0.30
C LYS A 229 -0.96 -3.38 0.16
N LEU A 230 -1.79 -2.49 -0.33
CA LEU A 230 -3.18 -2.78 -0.62
C LEU A 230 -3.32 -3.69 -1.85
N ALA A 231 -2.49 -3.50 -2.89
CA ALA A 231 -2.46 -4.38 -4.05
C ALA A 231 -2.00 -5.81 -3.72
N CYS A 232 -1.14 -5.99 -2.70
CA CYS A 232 -0.72 -7.31 -2.20
C CYS A 232 -1.85 -8.11 -1.52
N GLY A 233 -2.97 -7.51 -1.17
CA GLY A 233 -4.20 -8.21 -0.76
C GLY A 233 -4.32 -8.59 0.71
N ALA A 234 -3.28 -8.53 1.54
CA ALA A 234 -3.32 -8.95 2.95
C ALA A 234 -4.46 -8.30 3.76
N ASP A 235 -5.05 -9.05 4.70
CA ASP A 235 -6.15 -8.60 5.55
C ASP A 235 -5.70 -7.66 6.67
N ALA A 236 -4.47 -7.87 7.15
CA ALA A 236 -3.89 -7.06 8.19
C ALA A 236 -2.45 -6.63 7.83
N LEU A 237 -2.10 -5.41 8.21
CA LEU A 237 -0.78 -4.82 7.98
C LEU A 237 -0.16 -4.39 9.30
N VAL A 238 1.10 -4.77 9.50
CA VAL A 238 1.96 -4.24 10.55
C VAL A 238 2.98 -3.33 9.90
N LEU A 239 2.95 -2.05 10.23
CA LEU A 239 3.81 -1.03 9.66
C LEU A 239 4.88 -0.64 10.68
N ASP A 240 6.12 -0.90 10.36
CA ASP A 240 7.30 -0.60 11.16
C ASP A 240 7.95 0.67 10.61
N VAL A 241 7.58 1.80 11.22
CA VAL A 241 8.04 3.14 10.79
C VAL A 241 9.30 3.49 11.54
N LYS A 242 10.43 3.42 10.86
CA LYS A 242 11.75 3.67 11.40
C LYS A 242 12.02 5.16 11.58
N THR A 243 12.62 5.55 12.71
CA THR A 243 13.03 6.93 13.01
C THR A 243 14.45 6.99 13.54
N GLY A 244 15.20 8.01 13.17
CA GLY A 244 16.57 8.22 13.65
C GLY A 244 17.59 8.40 12.53
N SER A 245 18.88 8.46 12.89
CA SER A 245 19.98 8.74 11.95
C SER A 245 20.09 7.70 10.83
N GLY A 246 19.80 6.44 11.13
CA GLY A 246 19.81 5.33 10.16
C GLY A 246 18.51 5.15 9.38
N ALA A 247 17.50 6.00 9.56
CA ALA A 247 16.21 5.93 8.89
C ALA A 247 15.98 7.10 7.92
N PHE A 248 14.91 7.01 7.09
CA PHE A 248 14.47 8.13 6.27
C PHE A 248 13.79 9.22 7.09
N MET A 249 12.93 8.86 8.05
CA MET A 249 12.36 9.81 9.01
C MET A 249 13.39 10.13 10.09
N LYS A 250 13.89 11.38 10.09
CA LYS A 250 14.96 11.79 11.01
C LYS A 250 14.45 12.09 12.42
N THR A 251 13.18 12.46 12.54
CA THR A 251 12.56 12.79 13.82
C THR A 251 11.38 11.86 14.13
N THR A 252 11.18 11.59 15.41
CA THR A 252 10.03 10.84 15.91
C THR A 252 8.70 11.50 15.50
N ARG A 253 8.67 12.84 15.44
CA ARG A 253 7.49 13.60 15.00
C ARG A 253 7.11 13.29 13.56
N GLU A 254 8.07 13.26 12.65
CA GLU A 254 7.84 12.90 11.24
C GLU A 254 7.39 11.45 11.10
N ALA A 255 8.03 10.54 11.85
CA ALA A 255 7.68 9.13 11.86
C ALA A 255 6.24 8.90 12.34
N PHE A 256 5.82 9.57 13.42
CA PHE A 256 4.43 9.51 13.89
C PHE A 256 3.45 10.08 12.85
N LYS A 257 3.78 11.18 12.20
CA LYS A 257 2.96 11.75 11.13
C LYS A 257 2.77 10.76 9.98
N LEU A 258 3.85 10.13 9.53
CA LEU A 258 3.79 9.10 8.50
C LEU A 258 2.98 7.88 8.97
N ALA A 259 3.23 7.38 10.19
CA ALA A 259 2.51 6.25 10.77
C ALA A 259 1.00 6.49 10.84
N GLN A 260 0.57 7.69 11.22
CA GLN A 260 -0.84 8.08 11.25
C GLN A 260 -1.46 8.06 9.85
N LEU A 261 -0.79 8.62 8.83
CA LEU A 261 -1.28 8.62 7.45
C LEU A 261 -1.39 7.20 6.89
N LEU A 262 -0.35 6.38 7.05
CA LEU A 262 -0.36 4.98 6.61
C LEU A 262 -1.51 4.18 7.25
N THR A 263 -1.70 4.34 8.56
CA THR A 263 -2.78 3.66 9.30
C THR A 263 -4.14 4.12 8.81
N ARG A 264 -4.30 5.41 8.54
CA ARG A 264 -5.55 6.00 8.06
C ARG A 264 -5.93 5.51 6.68
N ILE A 265 -4.98 5.55 5.72
CA ILE A 265 -5.20 5.00 4.36
C ILE A 265 -5.64 3.54 4.45
N GLY A 266 -4.94 2.72 5.22
CA GLY A 266 -5.27 1.30 5.33
C GLY A 266 -6.65 1.04 5.95
N ARG A 267 -7.05 1.82 6.96
CA ARG A 267 -8.39 1.73 7.57
C ARG A 267 -9.49 2.17 6.60
N LEU A 268 -9.27 3.24 5.84
CA LEU A 268 -10.21 3.69 4.80
C LEU A 268 -10.38 2.64 3.69
N ALA A 269 -9.32 1.89 3.40
CA ALA A 269 -9.35 0.73 2.48
C ALA A 269 -9.92 -0.56 3.14
N GLY A 270 -10.48 -0.49 4.35
CA GLY A 270 -11.09 -1.63 5.05
C GLY A 270 -10.10 -2.65 5.63
N LYS A 271 -8.81 -2.31 5.73
CA LYS A 271 -7.77 -3.20 6.28
C LYS A 271 -7.54 -2.97 7.78
N ARG A 272 -7.14 -4.02 8.49
CA ARG A 272 -6.64 -3.91 9.86
C ARG A 272 -5.18 -3.45 9.83
N VAL A 273 -4.89 -2.26 10.33
CA VAL A 273 -3.55 -1.68 10.25
C VAL A 273 -3.08 -1.24 11.63
N THR A 274 -1.90 -1.68 11.99
CA THR A 274 -1.17 -1.25 13.18
C THR A 274 0.19 -0.69 12.76
N ALA A 275 0.57 0.47 13.26
CA ALA A 275 1.88 1.06 13.03
C ALA A 275 2.65 1.13 14.35
N LEU A 276 3.94 0.80 14.28
CA LEU A 276 4.93 0.94 15.33
C LEU A 276 5.95 1.98 14.87
N VAL A 277 6.32 2.91 15.74
CA VAL A 277 7.46 3.80 15.50
C VAL A 277 8.64 3.24 16.28
N THR A 278 9.71 2.87 15.57
CA THR A 278 10.85 2.18 16.14
C THR A 278 12.15 2.94 15.91
N ASP A 279 13.06 2.89 16.89
CA ASP A 279 14.33 3.58 16.83
C ASP A 279 15.29 2.93 15.82
N MET A 280 15.98 3.77 15.06
CA MET A 280 16.99 3.41 14.08
C MET A 280 18.21 4.34 14.17
N ASN A 281 18.52 4.84 15.36
CA ASN A 281 19.75 5.58 15.60
C ASN A 281 20.99 4.68 15.54
N GLN A 282 20.77 3.40 15.72
CA GLN A 282 21.76 2.33 15.51
C GLN A 282 21.08 1.10 14.88
N PRO A 283 21.84 0.24 14.19
CA PRO A 283 21.33 -1.02 13.69
C PRO A 283 20.73 -1.90 14.80
N PRO A 284 19.64 -2.65 14.52
CA PRO A 284 19.04 -3.56 15.51
C PRO A 284 19.92 -4.78 15.84
N GLY A 285 20.92 -5.07 15.02
CA GLY A 285 21.90 -6.12 15.21
C GLY A 285 23.34 -5.60 15.12
N LYS A 286 24.32 -6.49 15.17
CA LYS A 286 25.74 -6.18 15.04
C LYS A 286 26.23 -6.22 13.59
N ALA A 287 25.55 -7.01 12.76
CA ALA A 287 25.91 -7.19 11.36
C ALA A 287 25.31 -6.07 10.50
N VAL A 288 26.11 -5.52 9.59
CA VAL A 288 25.69 -4.54 8.58
C VAL A 288 26.22 -4.98 7.23
N GLY A 289 25.32 -5.51 6.38
CA GLY A 289 25.63 -6.06 5.05
C GLY A 289 24.76 -7.27 4.75
N ASN A 290 24.33 -7.44 3.49
CA ASN A 290 23.26 -8.37 3.12
C ASN A 290 23.47 -9.80 3.67
N ALA A 291 24.59 -10.45 3.33
CA ALA A 291 24.85 -11.84 3.71
C ALA A 291 25.10 -12.03 5.21
N ILE A 292 25.83 -11.10 5.83
CA ILE A 292 26.16 -11.20 7.27
C ILE A 292 24.94 -10.92 8.14
N GLU A 293 24.03 -10.04 7.70
CA GLU A 293 22.74 -9.82 8.37
C GLU A 293 21.85 -11.06 8.32
N VAL A 294 21.87 -11.79 7.20
CA VAL A 294 21.15 -13.08 7.09
C VAL A 294 21.75 -14.11 8.05
N THR A 295 23.08 -14.19 8.14
CA THR A 295 23.78 -15.09 9.07
C THR A 295 23.39 -14.78 10.52
N GLU A 296 23.44 -13.52 10.92
CA GLU A 296 23.01 -13.08 12.25
C GLU A 296 21.54 -13.42 12.53
N ALA A 297 20.64 -13.21 11.56
CA ALA A 297 19.24 -13.58 11.72
C ALA A 297 19.05 -15.08 11.97
N PHE A 298 19.80 -15.96 11.29
CA PHE A 298 19.81 -17.40 11.54
C PHE A 298 20.36 -17.75 12.93
N GLU A 299 21.41 -17.10 13.38
CA GLU A 299 21.99 -17.29 14.72
C GLU A 299 21.00 -16.91 15.81
N ILE A 300 20.28 -15.77 15.64
CA ILE A 300 19.24 -15.33 16.58
C ILE A 300 18.10 -16.34 16.61
N LEU A 301 17.59 -16.79 15.44
CA LEU A 301 16.50 -17.78 15.37
C LEU A 301 16.93 -19.14 15.93
N GLY A 302 18.22 -19.49 15.84
CA GLY A 302 18.81 -20.69 16.42
C GLY A 302 19.11 -20.59 17.92
N GLY A 303 18.84 -19.42 18.55
CA GLY A 303 19.12 -19.19 19.97
C GLY A 303 20.61 -19.06 20.32
N GLN A 304 21.47 -18.81 19.33
CA GLN A 304 22.94 -18.69 19.52
C GLN A 304 23.36 -17.27 19.89
N THR A 305 22.56 -16.26 19.50
CA THR A 305 22.82 -14.85 19.72
C THR A 305 21.56 -14.17 20.23
N GLN A 306 21.71 -13.20 21.12
CA GLN A 306 20.61 -12.37 21.60
C GLN A 306 20.46 -11.14 20.69
N PRO A 307 19.24 -10.72 20.33
CA PRO A 307 19.01 -9.45 19.66
C PRO A 307 19.36 -8.30 20.62
N HIS A 308 19.78 -7.17 20.06
CA HIS A 308 20.05 -5.94 20.80
C HIS A 308 18.78 -5.15 21.11
#